data_244b25b24557715bae10647b636b8267
#
_entry.id   244b25b24557715bae10647b636b8267
#
_cell.length_a   1.000
_cell.length_b   1.000
_cell.length_c   1.000
_cell.angle_alpha   90.00
_cell.angle_beta   90.00
_cell.angle_gamma   90.00
#
_symmetry.space_group_name_H-M   'P 1'
#
loop_
_entity.id
_entity.type
_entity.pdbx_description
1 polymer ?
#
loop_
_entity_poly.entity_id
_entity_poly.type
_entity_poly.pdbx_seq_one_letter_code
_entity_poly.pdbx_strand_id
1 'polypeptide(L)'
;MRPVTAQWVANAVSGTLAADVDAIVTSVVKDSREVAPGALYVAFVGERVDGHDFVPAALAAGATLCLVSQHVDAPHVLVDDVELALGALARAYLALLRTEGDITVVAVTGSNGKTTTKDLLAQTLPDVVAPVGSYNNEIGMPLTVLAADSSTRHLVLEMGASGPGHIAYLTSIAPPDVAIVLMVGTAHAGGYDGPDGIARAKAELVRGLVPGGVAILNADDTAVAAMAPLAERVVTFGQASVADVRASDLTLAKGRASFVPVVRGASGHRMTLSLVGEHHVTNALAALAAALECGMQLDEASALIAQAKPVSAHRMAVTERADGITIIDDSYNASPESMRAAFLALLDVAEGGRTVAVIGEMLEMGDASREAHWELGHHAVRLGIDYLLVVGEGAKPAFDAAVREGSWGDEAAFVGSIGDARSYLSERLMAGDTVLVKASHGTGLYELADELVRTQA
;
A
#
# COMPACT_ATOMS: atom_id res chain seq x y z
N MET A 1 -11.47 -6.78 -18.16
CA MET A 1 -12.10 -8.03 -17.68
C MET A 1 -12.58 -8.88 -18.85
N ARG A 2 -12.83 -10.20 -18.66
CA ARG A 2 -13.53 -11.04 -19.62
C ARG A 2 -14.97 -10.55 -19.83
N PRO A 3 -15.49 -10.48 -21.08
CA PRO A 3 -16.87 -10.10 -21.34
C PRO A 3 -17.90 -11.00 -20.66
N VAL A 4 -18.90 -10.40 -20.01
CA VAL A 4 -20.03 -11.08 -19.37
C VAL A 4 -21.34 -10.40 -19.78
N THR A 5 -22.48 -11.12 -19.71
CA THR A 5 -23.77 -10.52 -20.03
C THR A 5 -24.35 -9.72 -18.86
N ALA A 6 -25.22 -8.77 -19.14
CA ALA A 6 -25.96 -8.03 -18.10
C ALA A 6 -26.75 -8.97 -17.18
N GLN A 7 -27.32 -10.06 -17.74
CA GLN A 7 -28.01 -11.08 -16.95
C GLN A 7 -27.07 -11.80 -16.00
N TRP A 8 -25.81 -12.09 -16.43
CA TRP A 8 -24.81 -12.70 -15.53
C TRP A 8 -24.47 -11.76 -14.38
N VAL A 9 -24.30 -10.45 -14.67
CA VAL A 9 -24.06 -9.43 -13.62
C VAL A 9 -25.21 -9.42 -12.62
N ALA A 10 -26.46 -9.32 -13.10
CA ALA A 10 -27.63 -9.30 -12.23
C ALA A 10 -27.72 -10.53 -11.33
N ASN A 11 -27.45 -11.71 -11.88
CA ASN A 11 -27.43 -12.97 -11.12
C ASN A 11 -26.32 -12.97 -10.06
N ALA A 12 -25.12 -12.51 -10.42
CA ALA A 12 -23.96 -12.46 -9.52
C ALA A 12 -24.18 -11.58 -8.29
N VAL A 13 -24.95 -10.48 -8.45
CA VAL A 13 -25.25 -9.53 -7.37
C VAL A 13 -26.64 -9.74 -6.76
N SER A 14 -27.41 -10.74 -7.22
CA SER A 14 -28.82 -10.97 -6.82
C SER A 14 -29.70 -9.72 -7.02
N GLY A 15 -29.40 -8.93 -8.06
CA GLY A 15 -30.07 -7.67 -8.35
C GLY A 15 -31.20 -7.82 -9.38
N THR A 16 -32.04 -6.78 -9.47
CA THR A 16 -33.10 -6.68 -10.47
C THR A 16 -32.58 -6.00 -11.73
N LEU A 17 -32.60 -6.73 -12.85
CA LEU A 17 -32.15 -6.21 -14.15
C LEU A 17 -33.25 -5.41 -14.84
N ALA A 18 -32.93 -4.18 -15.23
CA ALA A 18 -33.72 -3.30 -16.09
C ALA A 18 -32.91 -2.90 -17.33
N ALA A 19 -32.52 -3.87 -18.13
CA ALA A 19 -31.71 -3.73 -19.33
C ALA A 19 -31.92 -4.90 -20.29
N ASP A 20 -31.31 -4.84 -21.49
CA ASP A 20 -31.19 -5.99 -22.37
C ASP A 20 -30.34 -7.07 -21.69
N VAL A 21 -30.90 -8.29 -21.57
CA VAL A 21 -30.27 -9.43 -20.90
C VAL A 21 -28.94 -9.83 -21.51
N ASP A 22 -28.80 -9.64 -22.84
CA ASP A 22 -27.62 -10.02 -23.63
C ASP A 22 -26.61 -8.86 -23.79
N ALA A 23 -26.88 -7.69 -23.25
CA ALA A 23 -25.91 -6.58 -23.28
C ALA A 23 -24.59 -7.00 -22.63
N ILE A 24 -23.46 -6.69 -23.31
CA ILE A 24 -22.15 -7.19 -22.90
C ILE A 24 -21.41 -6.13 -22.07
N VAL A 25 -20.95 -6.54 -20.90
CA VAL A 25 -20.08 -5.78 -20.01
C VAL A 25 -18.64 -6.26 -20.19
N THR A 26 -17.71 -5.33 -20.40
CA THR A 26 -16.29 -5.59 -20.67
C THR A 26 -15.34 -4.94 -19.65
N SER A 27 -15.83 -4.02 -18.82
CA SER A 27 -15.07 -3.36 -17.76
C SER A 27 -16.01 -2.90 -16.64
N VAL A 28 -15.44 -2.61 -15.47
CA VAL A 28 -16.16 -2.05 -14.32
C VAL A 28 -15.43 -0.81 -13.82
N VAL A 29 -16.14 0.30 -13.69
CA VAL A 29 -15.59 1.59 -13.28
C VAL A 29 -16.50 2.28 -12.27
N LYS A 30 -15.91 3.06 -11.36
CA LYS A 30 -16.62 3.88 -10.36
C LYS A 30 -16.60 5.37 -10.68
N ASP A 31 -15.71 5.80 -11.57
CA ASP A 31 -15.58 7.18 -11.99
C ASP A 31 -16.19 7.35 -13.40
N SER A 32 -17.18 8.22 -13.52
CA SER A 32 -17.84 8.48 -14.82
C SER A 32 -16.90 9.02 -15.89
N ARG A 33 -15.75 9.57 -15.50
CA ARG A 33 -14.69 10.07 -16.41
C ARG A 33 -13.84 8.95 -17.01
N GLU A 34 -13.84 7.77 -16.38
CA GLU A 34 -13.11 6.57 -16.82
C GLU A 34 -13.98 5.62 -17.66
N VAL A 35 -15.25 5.97 -17.86
CA VAL A 35 -16.18 5.14 -18.64
C VAL A 35 -15.73 5.05 -20.09
N ALA A 36 -15.70 3.82 -20.60
CA ALA A 36 -15.49 3.47 -22.00
C ALA A 36 -16.66 2.60 -22.51
N PRO A 37 -16.85 2.46 -23.83
CA PRO A 37 -17.89 1.57 -24.38
C PRO A 37 -17.78 0.15 -23.83
N GLY A 38 -18.89 -0.39 -23.34
CA GLY A 38 -18.93 -1.71 -22.69
C GLY A 38 -18.77 -1.68 -21.16
N ALA A 39 -18.59 -0.51 -20.54
CA ALA A 39 -18.40 -0.42 -19.10
C ALA A 39 -19.69 -0.67 -18.30
N LEU A 40 -19.55 -1.31 -17.15
CA LEU A 40 -20.46 -1.26 -16.02
C LEU A 40 -20.05 -0.08 -15.14
N TYR A 41 -20.89 0.95 -15.07
CA TYR A 41 -20.69 2.06 -14.13
C TYR A 41 -21.29 1.73 -12.77
N VAL A 42 -20.51 1.89 -11.70
CA VAL A 42 -20.93 1.60 -10.32
C VAL A 42 -21.22 2.91 -9.60
N ALA A 43 -22.50 3.17 -9.27
CA ALA A 43 -22.96 4.42 -8.68
C ALA A 43 -22.95 4.34 -7.13
N PHE A 44 -21.82 4.70 -6.51
CA PHE A 44 -21.73 4.78 -5.05
C PHE A 44 -22.35 6.06 -4.51
N VAL A 45 -22.99 5.95 -3.34
CA VAL A 45 -23.39 7.12 -2.55
C VAL A 45 -22.23 7.48 -1.61
N GLY A 46 -21.54 8.56 -1.90
CA GLY A 46 -20.43 9.08 -1.08
C GLY A 46 -20.90 10.14 -0.09
N GLU A 47 -20.03 10.54 0.83
CA GLU A 47 -20.33 11.56 1.85
C GLU A 47 -20.66 12.94 1.28
N ARG A 48 -20.12 13.30 0.13
CA ARG A 48 -20.26 14.64 -0.50
C ARG A 48 -20.95 14.60 -1.85
N VAL A 49 -21.00 13.45 -2.50
CA VAL A 49 -21.42 13.30 -3.89
C VAL A 49 -22.18 11.97 -4.04
N ASP A 50 -23.34 12.00 -4.69
CA ASP A 50 -24.08 10.80 -5.06
C ASP A 50 -23.67 10.38 -6.49
N GLY A 51 -23.16 9.15 -6.63
CA GLY A 51 -22.75 8.57 -7.91
C GLY A 51 -23.90 8.44 -8.91
N HIS A 52 -25.15 8.37 -8.44
CA HIS A 52 -26.33 8.29 -9.29
C HIS A 52 -26.53 9.57 -10.14
N ASP A 53 -26.06 10.72 -9.66
CA ASP A 53 -26.12 11.99 -10.41
C ASP A 53 -25.29 11.95 -11.70
N PHE A 54 -24.29 11.05 -11.76
CA PHE A 54 -23.39 10.90 -12.92
C PHE A 54 -23.83 9.80 -13.90
N VAL A 55 -24.92 9.10 -13.64
CA VAL A 55 -25.46 8.08 -14.57
C VAL A 55 -25.68 8.63 -15.96
N PRO A 56 -26.27 9.84 -16.19
CA PRO A 56 -26.43 10.39 -17.53
C PRO A 56 -25.08 10.62 -18.22
N ALA A 57 -24.05 11.08 -17.50
CA ALA A 57 -22.72 11.29 -18.04
C ALA A 57 -22.03 9.96 -18.38
N ALA A 58 -22.17 8.95 -17.55
CA ALA A 58 -21.65 7.61 -17.78
C ALA A 58 -22.26 6.97 -19.04
N LEU A 59 -23.58 7.10 -19.24
CA LEU A 59 -24.26 6.63 -20.46
C LEU A 59 -23.75 7.37 -21.69
N ALA A 60 -23.63 8.70 -21.61
CA ALA A 60 -23.12 9.51 -22.72
C ALA A 60 -21.68 9.12 -23.10
N ALA A 61 -20.87 8.66 -22.14
CA ALA A 61 -19.52 8.15 -22.34
C ALA A 61 -19.48 6.69 -22.85
N GLY A 62 -20.62 5.97 -22.89
CA GLY A 62 -20.74 4.63 -23.45
C GLY A 62 -20.88 3.50 -22.43
N ALA A 63 -21.28 3.80 -21.17
CA ALA A 63 -21.64 2.75 -20.23
C ALA A 63 -22.77 1.88 -20.78
N THR A 64 -22.58 0.57 -20.77
CA THR A 64 -23.57 -0.40 -21.22
C THR A 64 -24.60 -0.68 -20.13
N LEU A 65 -24.18 -0.64 -18.87
CA LEU A 65 -24.97 -1.00 -17.71
C LEU A 65 -24.54 -0.13 -16.52
N CYS A 66 -25.48 0.13 -15.61
CA CYS A 66 -25.21 0.78 -14.32
C CYS A 66 -25.56 -0.15 -13.16
N LEU A 67 -24.74 -0.21 -12.12
CA LEU A 67 -25.06 -0.84 -10.86
C LEU A 67 -25.48 0.26 -9.88
N VAL A 68 -26.72 0.19 -9.39
CA VAL A 68 -27.36 1.31 -8.69
C VAL A 68 -28.16 0.81 -7.47
N SER A 69 -28.33 1.69 -6.46
CA SER A 69 -29.18 1.43 -5.29
C SER A 69 -30.54 2.14 -5.34
N GLN A 70 -30.80 2.90 -6.41
CA GLN A 70 -32.10 3.54 -6.65
C GLN A 70 -32.45 3.48 -8.14
N HIS A 71 -33.75 3.57 -8.46
CA HIS A 71 -34.19 3.56 -9.85
C HIS A 71 -33.64 4.76 -10.64
N VAL A 72 -33.11 4.47 -11.83
CA VAL A 72 -32.59 5.47 -12.78
C VAL A 72 -33.20 5.22 -14.17
N ASP A 73 -33.32 6.26 -14.97
CA ASP A 73 -33.76 6.16 -16.36
C ASP A 73 -32.57 5.78 -17.29
N ALA A 74 -32.09 4.55 -17.10
CA ALA A 74 -30.91 3.99 -17.76
C ALA A 74 -30.95 2.46 -17.71
N PRO A 75 -30.21 1.73 -18.58
CA PRO A 75 -29.93 0.31 -18.39
C PRO A 75 -29.22 0.06 -17.06
N HIS A 76 -29.85 -0.67 -16.14
CA HIS A 76 -29.30 -0.86 -14.79
C HIS A 76 -29.60 -2.20 -14.16
N VAL A 77 -28.77 -2.55 -13.16
CA VAL A 77 -29.05 -3.56 -12.14
C VAL A 77 -29.30 -2.83 -10.82
N LEU A 78 -30.49 -2.97 -10.28
CA LEU A 78 -30.89 -2.41 -9.00
C LEU A 78 -30.56 -3.40 -7.87
N VAL A 79 -29.88 -2.92 -6.84
CA VAL A 79 -29.49 -3.66 -5.64
C VAL A 79 -29.80 -2.84 -4.38
N ASP A 80 -29.84 -3.47 -3.23
CA ASP A 80 -30.05 -2.75 -1.96
C ASP A 80 -28.79 -1.96 -1.52
N ASP A 81 -27.60 -2.52 -1.79
CA ASP A 81 -26.30 -1.96 -1.40
C ASP A 81 -25.28 -2.19 -2.54
N VAL A 82 -24.79 -1.09 -3.11
CA VAL A 82 -23.88 -1.13 -4.25
C VAL A 82 -22.48 -1.64 -3.87
N GLU A 83 -22.03 -1.37 -2.64
CA GLU A 83 -20.71 -1.82 -2.18
C GLU A 83 -20.69 -3.33 -1.94
N LEU A 84 -21.70 -3.86 -1.25
CA LEU A 84 -21.85 -5.30 -1.07
C LEU A 84 -22.06 -6.02 -2.41
N ALA A 85 -22.80 -5.41 -3.33
CA ALA A 85 -23.03 -5.95 -4.67
C ALA A 85 -21.72 -5.98 -5.50
N LEU A 86 -20.88 -4.95 -5.40
CA LEU A 86 -19.57 -4.97 -6.05
C LEU A 86 -18.68 -6.10 -5.53
N GLY A 87 -18.66 -6.33 -4.22
CA GLY A 87 -17.97 -7.46 -3.60
C GLY A 87 -18.49 -8.81 -4.08
N ALA A 88 -19.82 -8.97 -4.17
CA ALA A 88 -20.46 -10.17 -4.69
C ALA A 88 -20.15 -10.42 -6.17
N LEU A 89 -20.14 -9.35 -6.99
CA LEU A 89 -19.75 -9.39 -8.40
C LEU A 89 -18.30 -9.88 -8.55
N ALA A 90 -17.37 -9.28 -7.80
CA ALA A 90 -15.96 -9.66 -7.83
C ALA A 90 -15.73 -11.11 -7.40
N ARG A 91 -16.42 -11.57 -6.36
CA ARG A 91 -16.39 -12.98 -5.92
C ARG A 91 -16.86 -13.93 -7.02
N ALA A 92 -18.02 -13.65 -7.61
CA ALA A 92 -18.57 -14.47 -8.69
C ALA A 92 -17.65 -14.48 -9.91
N TYR A 93 -17.04 -13.33 -10.23
CA TYR A 93 -16.12 -13.18 -11.33
C TYR A 93 -14.82 -13.94 -11.12
N LEU A 94 -14.22 -13.88 -9.94
CA LEU A 94 -13.02 -14.67 -9.61
C LEU A 94 -13.31 -16.18 -9.66
N ALA A 95 -14.50 -16.59 -9.15
CA ALA A 95 -14.92 -17.98 -9.26
C ALA A 95 -15.04 -18.44 -10.73
N LEU A 96 -15.57 -17.58 -11.61
CA LEU A 96 -15.64 -17.85 -13.05
C LEU A 96 -14.24 -17.99 -13.64
N LEU A 97 -13.29 -17.08 -13.37
CA LEU A 97 -11.92 -17.17 -13.86
C LEU A 97 -11.22 -18.46 -13.39
N ARG A 98 -11.42 -18.86 -12.13
CA ARG A 98 -10.86 -20.10 -11.57
C ARG A 98 -11.42 -21.38 -12.22
N THR A 99 -12.61 -21.33 -12.84
CA THR A 99 -13.15 -22.50 -13.61
C THR A 99 -12.50 -22.64 -14.99
N GLU A 100 -11.89 -21.59 -15.50
CA GLU A 100 -11.39 -21.51 -16.88
C GLU A 100 -9.87 -21.54 -17.00
N GLY A 101 -9.17 -21.25 -15.92
CA GLY A 101 -7.71 -21.22 -15.89
C GLY A 101 -7.13 -21.27 -14.48
N ASP A 102 -5.82 -21.47 -14.43
CA ASP A 102 -5.06 -21.47 -13.18
C ASP A 102 -4.69 -20.04 -12.81
N ILE A 103 -5.56 -19.36 -12.06
CA ILE A 103 -5.26 -18.04 -11.48
C ILE A 103 -4.85 -18.20 -10.02
N THR A 104 -3.67 -17.70 -9.69
CA THR A 104 -3.13 -17.68 -8.32
C THR A 104 -3.39 -16.32 -7.70
N VAL A 105 -4.07 -16.28 -6.57
CA VAL A 105 -4.31 -15.07 -5.79
C VAL A 105 -3.24 -14.93 -4.72
N VAL A 106 -2.45 -13.86 -4.81
CA VAL A 106 -1.44 -13.48 -3.81
C VAL A 106 -1.95 -12.27 -3.06
N ALA A 107 -2.24 -12.41 -1.76
CA ALA A 107 -2.73 -11.31 -0.95
C ALA A 107 -1.71 -10.88 0.11
N VAL A 108 -1.56 -9.58 0.29
CA VAL A 108 -0.62 -9.00 1.26
C VAL A 108 -1.31 -8.10 2.26
N THR A 109 -0.99 -8.29 3.55
CA THR A 109 -1.36 -7.39 4.64
C THR A 109 -0.16 -7.07 5.53
N GLY A 110 -0.32 -6.08 6.39
CA GLY A 110 0.68 -5.60 7.34
C GLY A 110 0.37 -4.17 7.78
N SER A 111 0.94 -3.71 8.87
CA SER A 111 0.83 -2.30 9.25
C SER A 111 1.55 -1.41 8.26
N ASN A 112 2.77 -1.80 7.83
CA ASN A 112 3.57 -1.13 6.82
C ASN A 112 4.05 -2.11 5.74
N GLY A 113 4.51 -1.60 4.60
CA GLY A 113 5.15 -2.38 3.53
C GLY A 113 4.20 -3.00 2.49
N LYS A 114 2.88 -3.03 2.71
CA LYS A 114 1.88 -3.66 1.81
C LYS A 114 2.02 -3.23 0.36
N THR A 115 1.90 -1.92 0.12
CA THR A 115 1.94 -1.35 -1.24
C THR A 115 3.27 -1.63 -1.93
N THR A 116 4.40 -1.47 -1.22
CA THR A 116 5.72 -1.77 -1.78
C THR A 116 5.87 -3.25 -2.13
N THR A 117 5.44 -4.17 -1.26
CA THR A 117 5.48 -5.61 -1.53
C THR A 117 4.60 -5.98 -2.73
N LYS A 118 3.41 -5.40 -2.82
CA LYS A 118 2.52 -5.52 -3.97
C LYS A 118 3.19 -5.00 -5.25
N ASP A 119 3.85 -3.82 -5.20
CA ASP A 119 4.55 -3.23 -6.35
C ASP A 119 5.75 -4.07 -6.80
N LEU A 120 6.48 -4.68 -5.87
CA LEU A 120 7.54 -5.64 -6.18
C LEU A 120 6.98 -6.87 -6.90
N LEU A 121 5.90 -7.47 -6.37
CA LEU A 121 5.26 -8.63 -6.99
C LEU A 121 4.68 -8.30 -8.37
N ALA A 122 4.08 -7.12 -8.54
CA ALA A 122 3.55 -6.67 -9.82
C ALA A 122 4.62 -6.51 -10.91
N GLN A 123 5.88 -6.26 -10.53
CA GLN A 123 7.02 -6.17 -11.44
C GLN A 123 7.79 -7.48 -11.59
N THR A 124 7.50 -8.48 -10.76
CA THR A 124 8.22 -9.76 -10.72
C THR A 124 7.43 -10.90 -11.34
N LEU A 125 6.12 -11.01 -11.03
CA LEU A 125 5.29 -12.10 -11.50
C LEU A 125 4.86 -11.90 -12.96
N PRO A 126 4.88 -12.95 -13.79
CA PRO A 126 4.36 -12.88 -15.16
C PRO A 126 2.83 -12.84 -15.18
N ASP A 127 2.24 -12.29 -16.25
CA ASP A 127 0.79 -12.24 -16.48
C ASP A 127 0.01 -11.81 -15.24
N VAL A 128 0.47 -10.73 -14.61
CA VAL A 128 -0.01 -10.24 -13.31
C VAL A 128 -1.01 -9.10 -13.46
N VAL A 129 -2.06 -9.14 -12.64
CA VAL A 129 -2.93 -8.00 -12.35
C VAL A 129 -2.73 -7.61 -10.89
N ALA A 130 -2.47 -6.33 -10.65
CA ALA A 130 -2.30 -5.74 -9.33
C ALA A 130 -2.95 -4.35 -9.28
N PRO A 131 -3.36 -3.86 -8.10
CA PRO A 131 -3.99 -2.55 -7.99
C PRO A 131 -3.01 -1.42 -8.30
N VAL A 132 -3.50 -0.37 -8.91
CA VAL A 132 -2.79 0.91 -9.00
C VAL A 132 -2.91 1.61 -7.65
N GLY A 133 -1.77 1.98 -7.04
CA GLY A 133 -1.76 2.59 -5.72
C GLY A 133 -2.20 1.62 -4.60
N SER A 134 -2.89 2.14 -3.59
CA SER A 134 -3.29 1.40 -2.38
C SER A 134 -4.79 1.05 -2.39
N TYR A 135 -5.29 0.40 -3.44
CA TYR A 135 -6.66 -0.11 -3.52
C TYR A 135 -6.80 -1.38 -2.66
N ASN A 136 -7.01 -1.21 -1.35
CA ASN A 136 -6.91 -2.25 -0.34
C ASN A 136 -8.15 -2.42 0.54
N ASN A 137 -9.26 -1.80 0.13
CA ASN A 137 -10.54 -1.76 0.86
C ASN A 137 -11.67 -2.41 0.07
N GLU A 138 -12.90 -2.30 0.60
CA GLU A 138 -14.15 -2.89 0.11
C GLU A 138 -14.55 -2.45 -1.30
N ILE A 139 -13.99 -1.34 -1.79
CA ILE A 139 -14.23 -0.83 -3.14
C ILE A 139 -13.04 -1.12 -4.06
N GLY A 140 -11.83 -0.78 -3.61
CA GLY A 140 -10.62 -0.85 -4.44
C GLY A 140 -10.19 -2.27 -4.78
N MET A 141 -10.24 -3.18 -3.81
CA MET A 141 -9.84 -4.57 -4.02
C MET A 141 -10.81 -5.31 -4.97
N PRO A 142 -12.15 -5.23 -4.85
CA PRO A 142 -13.06 -5.80 -5.83
C PRO A 142 -12.86 -5.28 -7.26
N LEU A 143 -12.60 -3.97 -7.43
CA LEU A 143 -12.28 -3.40 -8.75
C LEU A 143 -11.01 -4.00 -9.34
N THR A 144 -10.00 -4.28 -8.50
CA THR A 144 -8.78 -4.97 -8.96
C THR A 144 -9.07 -6.39 -9.41
N VAL A 145 -9.90 -7.14 -8.68
CA VAL A 145 -10.33 -8.49 -9.08
C VAL A 145 -11.05 -8.44 -10.44
N LEU A 146 -11.93 -7.46 -10.63
CA LEU A 146 -12.69 -7.29 -11.88
C LEU A 146 -11.85 -6.80 -13.06
N ALA A 147 -10.63 -6.30 -12.82
CA ALA A 147 -9.69 -5.96 -13.88
C ALA A 147 -8.98 -7.18 -14.49
N ALA A 148 -8.93 -8.32 -13.78
CA ALA A 148 -8.36 -9.56 -14.29
C ALA A 148 -9.11 -10.09 -15.53
N ASP A 149 -8.45 -10.89 -16.35
CA ASP A 149 -9.04 -11.54 -17.53
C ASP A 149 -8.48 -12.96 -17.74
N SER A 150 -8.81 -13.58 -18.86
CA SER A 150 -8.39 -14.94 -19.18
C SER A 150 -6.88 -15.11 -19.39
N SER A 151 -6.13 -14.02 -19.57
CA SER A 151 -4.66 -14.05 -19.67
C SER A 151 -3.98 -13.94 -18.32
N THR A 152 -4.72 -13.50 -17.28
CA THR A 152 -4.19 -13.28 -15.92
C THR A 152 -3.85 -14.62 -15.26
N ARG A 153 -2.58 -14.79 -14.87
CA ARG A 153 -2.08 -15.92 -14.09
C ARG A 153 -1.92 -15.61 -12.62
N HIS A 154 -1.57 -14.36 -12.32
CA HIS A 154 -1.36 -13.91 -10.96
C HIS A 154 -2.24 -12.69 -10.67
N LEU A 155 -2.99 -12.76 -9.59
CA LEU A 155 -3.78 -11.64 -9.08
C LEU A 155 -3.18 -11.22 -7.72
N VAL A 156 -2.46 -10.10 -7.70
CA VAL A 156 -1.85 -9.58 -6.47
C VAL A 156 -2.78 -8.56 -5.84
N LEU A 157 -3.18 -8.82 -4.60
CA LEU A 157 -4.13 -8.00 -3.86
C LEU A 157 -3.49 -7.42 -2.60
N GLU A 158 -3.70 -6.15 -2.35
CA GLU A 158 -3.43 -5.53 -1.05
C GLU A 158 -4.72 -5.59 -0.22
N MET A 159 -4.64 -6.13 1.01
CA MET A 159 -5.77 -6.19 1.93
C MET A 159 -5.48 -5.38 3.19
N GLY A 160 -6.09 -4.20 3.26
CA GLY A 160 -6.04 -3.30 4.42
C GLY A 160 -7.10 -3.66 5.45
N ALA A 161 -6.95 -3.11 6.66
CA ALA A 161 -7.97 -3.22 7.68
C ALA A 161 -8.02 -1.95 8.52
N SER A 162 -9.19 -1.40 8.73
CA SER A 162 -9.49 -0.33 9.68
C SER A 162 -10.18 -0.86 10.94
N GLY A 163 -10.52 -2.16 11.00
CA GLY A 163 -11.15 -2.82 12.12
C GLY A 163 -11.19 -4.34 11.97
N PRO A 164 -11.60 -5.06 13.03
CA PRO A 164 -11.85 -6.50 12.99
C PRO A 164 -12.90 -6.86 11.93
N GLY A 165 -12.71 -7.98 11.22
CA GLY A 165 -13.64 -8.48 10.21
C GLY A 165 -13.42 -7.91 8.79
N HIS A 166 -12.66 -6.82 8.63
CA HIS A 166 -12.42 -6.22 7.30
C HIS A 166 -11.65 -7.16 6.38
N ILE A 167 -10.52 -7.71 6.86
CA ILE A 167 -9.72 -8.66 6.05
C ILE A 167 -10.52 -9.95 5.81
N ALA A 168 -11.29 -10.41 6.80
CA ALA A 168 -12.17 -11.57 6.62
C ALA A 168 -13.22 -11.34 5.51
N TYR A 169 -13.78 -10.14 5.42
CA TYR A 169 -14.65 -9.77 4.31
C TYR A 169 -13.91 -9.79 2.97
N LEU A 170 -12.75 -9.16 2.88
CA LEU A 170 -11.95 -9.11 1.65
C LEU A 170 -11.52 -10.51 1.20
N THR A 171 -11.08 -11.38 2.13
CA THR A 171 -10.74 -12.79 1.80
C THR A 171 -11.97 -13.60 1.40
N SER A 172 -13.16 -13.25 1.89
CA SER A 172 -14.41 -13.88 1.44
C SER A 172 -14.74 -13.55 -0.02
N ILE A 173 -14.27 -12.41 -0.54
CA ILE A 173 -14.39 -12.02 -1.96
C ILE A 173 -13.33 -12.74 -2.79
N ALA A 174 -12.08 -12.67 -2.36
CA ALA A 174 -10.93 -13.23 -3.05
C ALA A 174 -10.07 -14.07 -2.09
N PRO A 175 -10.45 -15.34 -1.82
CA PRO A 175 -9.66 -16.22 -0.98
C PRO A 175 -8.26 -16.43 -1.58
N PRO A 176 -7.16 -16.12 -0.83
CA PRO A 176 -5.81 -16.20 -1.37
C PRO A 176 -5.28 -17.63 -1.42
N ASP A 177 -4.46 -17.91 -2.44
CA ASP A 177 -3.61 -19.09 -2.53
C ASP A 177 -2.30 -18.87 -1.77
N VAL A 178 -1.83 -17.61 -1.74
CA VAL A 178 -0.64 -17.16 -1.03
C VAL A 178 -1.00 -15.95 -0.16
N ALA A 179 -0.86 -16.07 1.15
CA ALA A 179 -1.16 -15.01 2.12
C ALA A 179 0.12 -14.48 2.76
N ILE A 180 0.44 -13.21 2.57
CA ILE A 180 1.64 -12.56 3.09
C ILE A 180 1.27 -11.66 4.27
N VAL A 181 1.88 -11.89 5.44
CA VAL A 181 1.75 -10.99 6.59
C VAL A 181 3.11 -10.38 6.91
N LEU A 182 3.23 -9.05 6.70
CA LEU A 182 4.51 -8.35 6.78
C LEU A 182 4.90 -8.00 8.21
N MET A 183 4.01 -7.33 8.94
CA MET A 183 4.27 -6.91 10.32
C MET A 183 3.00 -6.47 11.05
N VAL A 184 3.05 -6.50 12.37
CA VAL A 184 2.07 -5.95 13.29
C VAL A 184 2.69 -4.74 13.98
N GLY A 185 2.37 -3.55 13.52
CA GLY A 185 2.79 -2.28 14.10
C GLY A 185 1.60 -1.54 14.72
N THR A 186 1.81 -0.26 15.03
CA THR A 186 0.81 0.60 15.70
C THR A 186 -0.04 1.44 14.73
N ALA A 187 0.13 1.27 13.41
CA ALA A 187 -0.70 1.96 12.42
C ALA A 187 -2.18 1.62 12.60
N HIS A 188 -3.06 2.64 12.55
CA HIS A 188 -4.52 2.53 12.74
C HIS A 188 -4.94 2.02 14.13
N ALA A 189 -4.10 2.22 15.16
CA ALA A 189 -4.35 1.70 16.51
C ALA A 189 -5.68 2.17 17.11
N GLY A 190 -6.21 3.32 16.69
CA GLY A 190 -7.49 3.86 17.16
C GLY A 190 -8.72 3.01 16.84
N GLY A 191 -8.63 2.09 15.88
CA GLY A 191 -9.73 1.17 15.49
C GLY A 191 -9.67 -0.21 16.14
N TYR A 192 -8.71 -0.46 17.05
CA TYR A 192 -8.47 -1.79 17.62
C TYR A 192 -8.27 -1.75 19.14
N ASP A 193 -8.54 -2.88 19.79
CA ASP A 193 -8.25 -3.11 21.19
C ASP A 193 -6.74 -3.43 21.38
N GLY A 194 -5.89 -2.42 21.13
CA GLY A 194 -4.44 -2.54 21.28
C GLY A 194 -3.74 -3.44 20.23
N PRO A 195 -2.46 -3.74 20.42
CA PRO A 195 -1.64 -4.52 19.49
C PRO A 195 -2.19 -5.92 19.18
N ASP A 196 -2.77 -6.59 20.19
CA ASP A 196 -3.39 -7.92 20.01
C ASP A 196 -4.61 -7.85 19.09
N GLY A 197 -5.36 -6.74 19.11
CA GLY A 197 -6.48 -6.50 18.19
C GLY A 197 -6.00 -6.40 16.75
N ILE A 198 -4.91 -5.67 16.52
CA ILE A 198 -4.28 -5.53 15.19
C ILE A 198 -3.77 -6.88 14.70
N ALA A 199 -3.10 -7.65 15.56
CA ALA A 199 -2.62 -8.99 15.23
C ALA A 199 -3.76 -9.94 14.85
N ARG A 200 -4.86 -9.95 15.61
CA ARG A 200 -6.07 -10.76 15.31
C ARG A 200 -6.68 -10.39 13.95
N ALA A 201 -6.78 -9.10 13.63
CA ALA A 201 -7.31 -8.65 12.35
C ALA A 201 -6.40 -9.08 11.18
N LYS A 202 -5.07 -8.96 11.30
CA LYS A 202 -4.15 -9.43 10.25
C LYS A 202 -4.14 -10.95 10.08
N ALA A 203 -4.35 -11.69 11.17
CA ALA A 203 -4.50 -13.15 11.14
C ALA A 203 -5.74 -13.62 10.35
N GLU A 204 -6.71 -12.74 10.10
CA GLU A 204 -7.85 -13.03 9.22
C GLU A 204 -7.41 -13.38 7.80
N LEU A 205 -6.29 -12.78 7.31
CA LEU A 205 -5.72 -13.11 6.00
C LEU A 205 -5.28 -14.58 5.94
N VAL A 206 -4.60 -15.05 6.99
CA VAL A 206 -4.13 -16.45 7.06
C VAL A 206 -5.30 -17.41 7.16
N ARG A 207 -6.35 -17.05 7.93
CA ARG A 207 -7.57 -17.87 8.04
C ARG A 207 -8.39 -17.91 6.74
N GLY A 208 -8.24 -16.90 5.89
CA GLY A 208 -8.91 -16.81 4.59
C GLY A 208 -8.24 -17.58 3.46
N LEU A 209 -7.12 -18.27 3.70
CA LEU A 209 -6.44 -19.10 2.70
C LEU A 209 -7.36 -20.17 2.14
N VAL A 210 -7.21 -20.45 0.85
CA VAL A 210 -7.83 -21.65 0.26
C VAL A 210 -7.22 -22.92 0.86
N PRO A 211 -7.91 -24.08 0.83
CA PRO A 211 -7.32 -25.34 1.22
C PRO A 211 -6.02 -25.63 0.47
N GLY A 212 -4.94 -25.96 1.18
CA GLY A 212 -3.61 -26.16 0.62
C GLY A 212 -2.83 -24.89 0.29
N GLY A 213 -3.40 -23.70 0.52
CA GLY A 213 -2.72 -22.43 0.37
C GLY A 213 -1.54 -22.26 1.36
N VAL A 214 -0.67 -21.28 1.10
CA VAL A 214 0.54 -21.04 1.90
C VAL A 214 0.51 -19.68 2.58
N ALA A 215 0.86 -19.66 3.89
CA ALA A 215 1.10 -18.43 4.63
C ALA A 215 2.59 -18.07 4.58
N ILE A 216 2.90 -16.84 4.15
CA ILE A 216 4.25 -16.27 4.15
C ILE A 216 4.33 -15.29 5.31
N LEU A 217 5.09 -15.65 6.35
CA LEU A 217 5.09 -14.98 7.64
C LEU A 217 6.46 -14.41 7.99
N ASN A 218 6.48 -13.16 8.46
CA ASN A 218 7.70 -12.52 8.93
C ASN A 218 8.19 -13.15 10.25
N ALA A 219 9.37 -13.78 10.22
CA ALA A 219 9.99 -14.40 11.38
C ALA A 219 10.59 -13.39 12.37
N ASP A 220 10.84 -12.15 11.93
CA ASP A 220 11.40 -11.09 12.77
C ASP A 220 10.31 -10.40 13.62
N ASP A 221 9.03 -10.63 13.31
CA ASP A 221 7.88 -10.12 14.05
C ASP A 221 7.21 -11.25 14.85
N THR A 222 7.30 -11.18 16.16
CA THR A 222 6.77 -12.24 17.05
C THR A 222 5.26 -12.43 16.94
N ALA A 223 4.50 -11.34 16.71
CA ALA A 223 3.05 -11.41 16.56
C ALA A 223 2.66 -12.05 15.22
N VAL A 224 3.45 -11.81 14.16
CA VAL A 224 3.26 -12.48 12.86
C VAL A 224 3.69 -13.94 12.93
N ALA A 225 4.85 -14.24 13.51
CA ALA A 225 5.32 -15.62 13.68
C ALA A 225 4.34 -16.49 14.47
N ALA A 226 3.64 -15.92 15.46
CA ALA A 226 2.60 -16.60 16.25
C ALA A 226 1.36 -17.00 15.40
N MET A 227 1.21 -16.53 14.17
CA MET A 227 0.13 -16.92 13.27
C MET A 227 0.38 -18.26 12.55
N ALA A 228 1.59 -18.82 12.63
CA ALA A 228 1.97 -20.06 11.94
C ALA A 228 0.99 -21.23 12.16
N PRO A 229 0.44 -21.47 13.37
CA PRO A 229 -0.52 -22.55 13.59
C PRO A 229 -1.87 -22.40 12.86
N LEU A 230 -2.12 -21.26 12.23
CA LEU A 230 -3.39 -20.97 11.49
C LEU A 230 -3.37 -21.48 10.06
N ALA A 231 -2.22 -21.90 9.52
CA ALA A 231 -2.08 -22.41 8.16
C ALA A 231 -1.45 -23.81 8.17
N GLU A 232 -1.82 -24.65 7.19
CA GLU A 232 -1.22 -25.97 6.99
C GLU A 232 0.19 -25.89 6.38
N ARG A 233 0.44 -24.88 5.56
CA ARG A 233 1.73 -24.61 4.92
C ARG A 233 2.21 -23.22 5.30
N VAL A 234 3.42 -23.13 5.79
CA VAL A 234 4.04 -21.87 6.19
C VAL A 234 5.42 -21.77 5.56
N VAL A 235 5.74 -20.60 5.04
CA VAL A 235 7.07 -20.18 4.64
C VAL A 235 7.41 -18.93 5.44
N THR A 236 8.56 -18.92 6.08
CA THR A 236 9.01 -17.78 6.88
C THR A 236 10.01 -16.94 6.11
N PHE A 237 9.92 -15.63 6.27
CA PHE A 237 10.92 -14.68 5.73
C PHE A 237 11.38 -13.71 6.80
N GLY A 238 12.56 -13.11 6.61
CA GLY A 238 13.12 -12.13 7.52
C GLY A 238 14.64 -12.12 7.53
N GLN A 239 15.23 -11.38 8.47
CA GLN A 239 16.67 -11.35 8.68
C GLN A 239 17.11 -12.41 9.73
N ALA A 240 16.17 -12.92 10.53
CA ALA A 240 16.45 -13.96 11.50
C ALA A 240 17.02 -15.21 10.84
N SER A 241 18.02 -15.84 11.49
CA SER A 241 18.73 -17.02 10.96
C SER A 241 17.83 -18.25 10.78
N VAL A 242 16.67 -18.27 11.43
CA VAL A 242 15.69 -19.36 11.37
C VAL A 242 14.70 -19.22 10.21
N ALA A 243 14.68 -18.06 9.50
CA ALA A 243 13.76 -17.83 8.39
C ALA A 243 14.12 -18.69 7.17
N ASP A 244 13.11 -19.23 6.47
CA ASP A 244 13.27 -19.99 5.24
C ASP A 244 13.84 -19.14 4.09
N VAL A 245 13.41 -17.88 4.01
CA VAL A 245 13.89 -16.88 3.04
C VAL A 245 14.48 -15.71 3.80
N ARG A 246 15.79 -15.53 3.72
CA ARG A 246 16.48 -14.50 4.50
C ARG A 246 17.56 -13.78 3.72
N ALA A 247 17.98 -12.61 4.24
CA ALA A 247 19.12 -11.87 3.75
C ALA A 247 20.39 -12.28 4.53
N SER A 248 21.51 -12.46 3.81
CA SER A 248 22.85 -12.53 4.40
C SER A 248 23.77 -11.48 3.78
N ASP A 249 24.85 -11.15 4.49
CA ASP A 249 25.84 -10.18 4.03
C ASP A 249 25.23 -8.83 3.60
N LEU A 250 24.27 -8.34 4.42
CA LEU A 250 23.59 -7.08 4.19
C LEU A 250 24.55 -5.91 4.33
N THR A 251 24.52 -5.03 3.33
CA THR A 251 25.24 -3.76 3.32
C THR A 251 24.34 -2.66 2.79
N LEU A 252 24.56 -1.43 3.25
CA LEU A 252 23.85 -0.24 2.77
C LEU A 252 24.85 0.70 2.07
N ALA A 253 24.45 1.27 0.93
CA ALA A 253 25.17 2.31 0.24
C ALA A 253 24.17 3.28 -0.40
N LYS A 254 24.26 4.55 -0.08
CA LYS A 254 23.30 5.60 -0.50
C LYS A 254 21.85 5.19 -0.22
N GLY A 255 21.60 4.65 0.97
CA GLY A 255 20.31 4.14 1.38
C GLY A 255 19.81 2.89 0.65
N ARG A 256 20.58 2.30 -0.29
CA ARG A 256 20.19 1.08 -1.00
C ARG A 256 20.81 -0.15 -0.36
N ALA A 257 19.97 -1.14 -0.10
CA ALA A 257 20.39 -2.40 0.48
C ALA A 257 20.96 -3.36 -0.59
N SER A 258 22.10 -3.97 -0.27
CA SER A 258 22.72 -5.05 -1.06
C SER A 258 22.93 -6.26 -0.16
N PHE A 259 22.44 -7.42 -0.56
CA PHE A 259 22.50 -8.66 0.23
C PHE A 259 22.51 -9.91 -0.65
N VAL A 260 22.81 -11.05 -0.05
CA VAL A 260 22.67 -12.37 -0.68
C VAL A 260 21.40 -13.02 -0.15
N PRO A 261 20.40 -13.32 -1.00
CA PRO A 261 19.22 -14.07 -0.56
C PRO A 261 19.61 -15.52 -0.28
N VAL A 262 19.13 -16.05 0.85
CA VAL A 262 19.32 -17.44 1.25
C VAL A 262 17.95 -18.08 1.42
N VAL A 263 17.68 -19.16 0.68
CA VAL A 263 16.39 -19.86 0.67
C VAL A 263 16.62 -21.29 1.14
N ARG A 264 16.08 -21.63 2.32
CA ARG A 264 16.22 -22.98 2.92
C ARG A 264 17.67 -23.48 2.93
N GLY A 265 18.61 -22.56 3.19
CA GLY A 265 20.05 -22.83 3.24
C GLY A 265 20.80 -22.72 1.90
N ALA A 266 20.13 -22.65 0.77
CA ALA A 266 20.75 -22.38 -0.53
C ALA A 266 20.92 -20.88 -0.75
N SER A 267 22.12 -20.44 -1.11
CA SER A 267 22.43 -19.02 -1.40
C SER A 267 22.20 -18.73 -2.88
N GLY A 268 21.48 -17.63 -3.17
CA GLY A 268 21.39 -17.05 -4.50
C GLY A 268 22.56 -16.10 -4.80
N HIS A 269 22.42 -15.35 -5.87
CA HIS A 269 23.37 -14.29 -6.24
C HIS A 269 23.10 -13.02 -5.43
N ARG A 270 24.15 -12.23 -5.15
CA ARG A 270 24.02 -10.93 -4.51
C ARG A 270 23.11 -10.02 -5.33
N MET A 271 22.16 -9.41 -4.66
CA MET A 271 21.23 -8.46 -5.26
C MET A 271 21.33 -7.10 -4.55
N THR A 272 21.15 -6.01 -5.30
CA THR A 272 21.08 -4.65 -4.78
C THR A 272 19.73 -4.06 -5.14
N LEU A 273 18.97 -3.63 -4.14
CA LEU A 273 17.66 -3.05 -4.38
C LEU A 273 17.77 -1.65 -5.00
N SER A 274 16.90 -1.36 -5.96
CA SER A 274 16.74 0.00 -6.48
C SER A 274 16.00 0.90 -5.49
N LEU A 275 15.21 0.31 -4.59
CA LEU A 275 14.46 1.01 -3.53
C LEU A 275 15.41 1.50 -2.44
N VAL A 276 15.08 2.65 -1.85
CA VAL A 276 15.87 3.30 -0.79
C VAL A 276 15.25 3.01 0.58
N GLY A 277 16.09 2.59 1.53
CA GLY A 277 15.74 2.25 2.90
C GLY A 277 15.91 0.76 3.22
N GLU A 278 16.59 0.46 4.34
CA GLU A 278 16.83 -0.92 4.79
C GLU A 278 15.54 -1.73 4.97
N HIS A 279 14.46 -1.08 5.38
CA HIS A 279 13.15 -1.72 5.58
C HIS A 279 12.61 -2.39 4.30
N HIS A 280 13.09 -2.01 3.12
CA HIS A 280 12.73 -2.69 1.87
C HIS A 280 13.36 -4.06 1.72
N VAL A 281 14.36 -4.42 2.52
CA VAL A 281 14.88 -5.81 2.58
C VAL A 281 13.76 -6.76 3.00
N THR A 282 13.01 -6.43 4.03
CA THR A 282 11.86 -7.23 4.49
C THR A 282 10.80 -7.36 3.41
N ASN A 283 10.47 -6.25 2.72
CA ASN A 283 9.50 -6.28 1.61
C ASN A 283 9.99 -7.13 0.44
N ALA A 284 11.28 -7.04 0.10
CA ALA A 284 11.90 -7.83 -0.96
C ALA A 284 11.94 -9.33 -0.64
N LEU A 285 12.25 -9.70 0.61
CA LEU A 285 12.23 -11.09 1.06
C LEU A 285 10.80 -11.68 1.04
N ALA A 286 9.80 -10.90 1.45
CA ALA A 286 8.39 -11.31 1.36
C ALA A 286 7.96 -11.53 -0.10
N ALA A 287 8.31 -10.59 -1.01
CA ALA A 287 8.03 -10.72 -2.42
C ALA A 287 8.77 -11.92 -3.06
N LEU A 288 10.04 -12.14 -2.68
CA LEU A 288 10.82 -13.28 -3.14
C LEU A 288 10.19 -14.61 -2.69
N ALA A 289 9.80 -14.71 -1.40
CA ALA A 289 9.13 -15.90 -0.89
C ALA A 289 7.84 -16.21 -1.69
N ALA A 290 7.03 -15.19 -1.97
CA ALA A 290 5.80 -15.35 -2.76
C ALA A 290 6.07 -15.71 -4.22
N ALA A 291 7.06 -15.10 -4.87
CA ALA A 291 7.43 -15.42 -6.24
C ALA A 291 7.91 -16.87 -6.38
N LEU A 292 8.65 -17.39 -5.41
CA LEU A 292 9.08 -18.80 -5.37
C LEU A 292 7.89 -19.75 -5.19
N GLU A 293 6.93 -19.43 -4.33
CA GLU A 293 5.70 -20.22 -4.16
C GLU A 293 4.78 -20.15 -5.40
N CYS A 294 4.89 -19.09 -6.21
CA CYS A 294 4.27 -18.97 -7.54
C CYS A 294 5.07 -19.70 -8.65
N GLY A 295 6.13 -20.44 -8.31
CA GLY A 295 6.88 -21.29 -9.24
C GLY A 295 8.06 -20.64 -9.94
N MET A 296 8.43 -19.40 -9.61
CA MET A 296 9.61 -18.75 -10.18
C MET A 296 10.91 -19.34 -9.64
N GLN A 297 11.99 -19.19 -10.41
CA GLN A 297 13.33 -19.61 -9.99
C GLN A 297 13.98 -18.49 -9.14
N LEU A 298 14.83 -18.86 -8.17
CA LEU A 298 15.47 -17.94 -7.23
C LEU A 298 16.22 -16.79 -7.91
N ASP A 299 17.06 -17.11 -8.89
CA ASP A 299 17.90 -16.09 -9.55
C ASP A 299 17.07 -15.16 -10.42
N GLU A 300 16.04 -15.68 -11.10
CA GLU A 300 15.11 -14.89 -11.91
C GLU A 300 14.31 -13.91 -11.04
N ALA A 301 13.65 -14.42 -10.00
CA ALA A 301 12.87 -13.61 -9.08
C ALA A 301 13.75 -12.55 -8.38
N SER A 302 14.95 -12.93 -7.93
CA SER A 302 15.89 -11.99 -7.30
C SER A 302 16.34 -10.89 -8.25
N ALA A 303 16.60 -11.19 -9.52
CA ALA A 303 17.00 -10.22 -10.52
C ALA A 303 15.88 -9.21 -10.82
N LEU A 304 14.64 -9.67 -10.95
CA LEU A 304 13.48 -8.79 -11.19
C LEU A 304 13.18 -7.90 -9.97
N ILE A 305 13.19 -8.46 -8.76
CA ILE A 305 13.01 -7.69 -7.53
C ILE A 305 14.10 -6.61 -7.36
N ALA A 306 15.36 -6.94 -7.65
CA ALA A 306 16.47 -5.98 -7.57
C ALA A 306 16.30 -4.79 -8.53
N GLN A 307 15.73 -5.03 -9.72
CA GLN A 307 15.50 -4.03 -10.75
C GLN A 307 14.18 -3.25 -10.59
N ALA A 308 13.28 -3.72 -9.72
CA ALA A 308 11.99 -3.11 -9.50
C ALA A 308 12.13 -1.66 -9.02
N LYS A 309 11.32 -0.76 -9.59
CA LYS A 309 11.34 0.67 -9.31
C LYS A 309 10.16 1.07 -8.44
N PRO A 310 10.24 2.19 -7.70
CA PRO A 310 9.07 2.78 -7.07
C PRO A 310 7.99 3.09 -8.14
N VAL A 311 6.81 2.51 -8.00
CA VAL A 311 5.67 2.73 -8.93
C VAL A 311 4.59 3.55 -8.26
N SER A 312 4.29 3.26 -7.00
CA SER A 312 3.33 4.02 -6.22
C SER A 312 3.92 5.36 -5.78
N ALA A 313 3.21 6.45 -6.07
CA ALA A 313 3.64 7.80 -5.70
C ALA A 313 3.80 7.97 -4.19
N HIS A 314 4.68 8.87 -3.80
CA HIS A 314 4.88 9.27 -2.39
C HIS A 314 5.32 8.11 -1.47
N ARG A 315 6.10 7.15 -2.00
CA ARG A 315 6.62 5.96 -1.30
C ARG A 315 8.14 5.88 -1.42
N MET A 316 8.86 6.61 -0.56
CA MET A 316 10.33 6.68 -0.56
C MET A 316 10.92 7.00 -1.95
N ALA A 317 10.23 7.85 -2.72
CA ALA A 317 10.70 8.29 -4.03
C ALA A 317 11.84 9.29 -3.85
N VAL A 318 13.01 8.98 -4.42
CA VAL A 318 14.19 9.84 -4.32
C VAL A 318 14.40 10.57 -5.64
N THR A 319 14.50 11.89 -5.59
CA THR A 319 14.74 12.77 -6.73
C THR A 319 15.93 13.67 -6.44
N GLU A 320 16.96 13.59 -7.27
CA GLU A 320 18.10 14.53 -7.26
C GLU A 320 17.75 15.72 -8.15
N ARG A 321 17.69 16.92 -7.60
CA ARG A 321 17.39 18.16 -8.31
C ARG A 321 18.64 18.72 -8.98
N ALA A 322 18.43 19.53 -10.02
CA ALA A 322 19.54 20.17 -10.76
C ALA A 322 20.33 21.17 -9.91
N ASP A 323 19.74 21.72 -8.85
CA ASP A 323 20.38 22.62 -7.89
C ASP A 323 21.18 21.89 -6.79
N GLY A 324 21.27 20.55 -6.87
CA GLY A 324 22.05 19.73 -5.95
C GLY A 324 21.32 19.37 -4.66
N ILE A 325 20.01 19.59 -4.57
CA ILE A 325 19.17 19.14 -3.44
C ILE A 325 18.60 17.76 -3.77
N THR A 326 18.64 16.83 -2.81
CA THR A 326 18.00 15.53 -2.92
C THR A 326 16.70 15.53 -2.13
N ILE A 327 15.57 15.16 -2.77
CA ILE A 327 14.25 15.06 -2.15
C ILE A 327 13.89 13.59 -1.99
N ILE A 328 13.52 13.20 -0.77
CA ILE A 328 12.93 11.89 -0.43
C ILE A 328 11.45 12.14 -0.15
N ASP A 329 10.60 11.74 -1.07
CA ASP A 329 9.15 11.84 -0.92
C ASP A 329 8.57 10.54 -0.38
N ASP A 330 8.17 10.55 0.89
CA ASP A 330 7.47 9.45 1.58
C ASP A 330 6.17 9.95 2.23
N SER A 331 5.49 10.86 1.53
CA SER A 331 4.35 11.64 2.04
C SER A 331 2.97 10.98 1.84
N TYR A 332 2.92 9.69 1.46
CA TYR A 332 1.65 8.97 1.31
C TYR A 332 1.01 8.61 2.66
N ASN A 333 1.79 8.10 3.62
CA ASN A 333 1.27 7.73 4.93
C ASN A 333 2.36 7.82 6.00
N ALA A 334 1.95 7.91 7.28
CA ALA A 334 2.85 7.96 8.41
C ALA A 334 2.35 7.10 9.57
N SER A 335 3.26 6.36 10.17
CA SER A 335 3.11 5.64 11.44
C SER A 335 4.43 5.74 12.21
N PRO A 336 4.45 5.54 13.53
CA PRO A 336 5.69 5.65 14.31
C PRO A 336 6.85 4.83 13.74
N GLU A 337 6.59 3.60 13.31
CA GLU A 337 7.60 2.70 12.74
C GLU A 337 8.10 3.22 11.38
N SER A 338 7.16 3.68 10.51
CA SER A 338 7.53 4.17 9.18
C SER A 338 8.26 5.51 9.24
N MET A 339 7.95 6.37 10.21
CA MET A 339 8.67 7.63 10.45
C MET A 339 10.11 7.37 10.89
N ARG A 340 10.33 6.43 11.81
CA ARG A 340 11.69 6.02 12.23
C ARG A 340 12.50 5.45 11.09
N ALA A 341 11.90 4.56 10.28
CA ALA A 341 12.55 3.99 9.10
C ALA A 341 12.91 5.06 8.07
N ALA A 342 12.06 6.07 7.88
CA ALA A 342 12.33 7.18 6.97
C ALA A 342 13.46 8.09 7.47
N PHE A 343 13.59 8.33 8.75
CA PHE A 343 14.71 9.09 9.33
C PHE A 343 16.05 8.36 9.11
N LEU A 344 16.08 7.04 9.32
CA LEU A 344 17.28 6.25 9.02
C LEU A 344 17.64 6.31 7.53
N ALA A 345 16.65 6.17 6.66
CA ALA A 345 16.88 6.29 5.23
C ALA A 345 17.36 7.70 4.81
N LEU A 346 16.88 8.77 5.46
CA LEU A 346 17.35 10.14 5.26
C LEU A 346 18.86 10.24 5.54
N LEU A 347 19.31 9.70 6.67
CA LEU A 347 20.73 9.70 7.05
C LEU A 347 21.59 8.89 6.07
N ASP A 348 21.10 7.71 5.67
CA ASP A 348 21.81 6.85 4.73
C ASP A 348 21.96 7.47 3.34
N VAL A 349 20.93 8.20 2.87
CA VAL A 349 20.98 8.89 1.56
C VAL A 349 21.87 10.12 1.63
N ALA A 350 21.86 10.84 2.74
CA ALA A 350 22.65 12.05 2.91
C ALA A 350 24.16 11.78 2.97
N GLU A 351 24.61 10.57 3.32
CA GLU A 351 26.03 10.18 3.41
C GLU A 351 26.91 11.19 4.19
N GLY A 352 26.36 11.81 5.24
CA GLY A 352 27.01 12.84 6.04
C GLY A 352 26.81 14.27 5.51
N GLY A 353 26.04 14.46 4.45
CA GLY A 353 25.50 15.76 4.04
C GLY A 353 24.43 16.26 5.01
N ARG A 354 24.02 17.51 4.86
CA ARG A 354 22.99 18.11 5.72
C ARG A 354 21.62 17.46 5.49
N THR A 355 20.98 17.10 6.60
CA THR A 355 19.69 16.40 6.62
C THR A 355 18.54 17.33 7.05
N VAL A 356 17.47 17.35 6.28
CA VAL A 356 16.26 18.13 6.55
C VAL A 356 15.06 17.19 6.59
N ALA A 357 14.42 17.06 7.75
CA ALA A 357 13.18 16.29 7.89
C ALA A 357 11.99 17.24 7.97
N VAL A 358 11.09 17.17 6.99
CA VAL A 358 9.81 17.88 6.96
C VAL A 358 8.72 16.86 7.31
N ILE A 359 8.15 17.00 8.50
CA ILE A 359 7.18 16.03 9.01
C ILE A 359 5.83 16.68 9.31
N GLY A 360 4.76 15.96 9.01
CA GLY A 360 3.40 16.31 9.41
C GLY A 360 2.79 15.25 10.34
N GLU A 361 1.49 15.34 10.50
CA GLU A 361 0.74 14.52 11.45
C GLU A 361 0.66 13.05 11.02
N MET A 362 0.79 12.17 12.01
CA MET A 362 0.40 10.76 11.94
C MET A 362 -1.08 10.67 12.36
N LEU A 363 -1.97 10.53 11.38
CA LEU A 363 -3.41 10.39 11.60
C LEU A 363 -3.78 8.98 12.12
N GLU A 364 -5.01 8.84 12.60
CA GLU A 364 -5.62 7.57 13.05
C GLU A 364 -4.91 6.90 14.25
N MET A 365 -4.14 7.68 15.02
CA MET A 365 -3.42 7.21 16.20
C MET A 365 -4.28 7.19 17.47
N GLY A 366 -5.47 7.80 17.45
CA GLY A 366 -6.32 7.92 18.63
C GLY A 366 -5.59 8.61 19.80
N ASP A 367 -5.80 8.12 21.01
CA ASP A 367 -5.22 8.70 22.25
C ASP A 367 -3.68 8.62 22.26
N ALA A 368 -3.06 7.73 21.48
CA ALA A 368 -1.61 7.60 21.39
C ALA A 368 -0.94 8.70 20.53
N SER A 369 -1.73 9.53 19.81
CA SER A 369 -1.19 10.49 18.84
C SER A 369 -0.15 11.43 19.46
N ARG A 370 -0.47 12.05 20.58
CA ARG A 370 0.44 13.01 21.25
C ARG A 370 1.77 12.36 21.65
N GLU A 371 1.72 11.19 22.27
CA GLU A 371 2.92 10.47 22.71
C GLU A 371 3.77 10.00 21.53
N ALA A 372 3.15 9.49 20.47
CA ALA A 372 3.83 9.06 19.27
C ALA A 372 4.59 10.20 18.58
N HIS A 373 3.97 11.40 18.48
CA HIS A 373 4.65 12.58 17.95
C HIS A 373 5.76 13.08 18.87
N TRP A 374 5.54 13.03 20.19
CA TRP A 374 6.55 13.41 21.18
C TRP A 374 7.79 12.53 21.06
N GLU A 375 7.63 11.22 21.04
CA GLU A 375 8.72 10.26 20.84
C GLU A 375 9.43 10.46 19.49
N LEU A 376 8.70 10.84 18.45
CA LEU A 376 9.29 11.12 17.13
C LEU A 376 10.24 12.33 17.19
N GLY A 377 9.88 13.40 17.90
CA GLY A 377 10.75 14.56 18.09
C GLY A 377 12.05 14.21 18.82
N HIS A 378 11.96 13.44 19.91
CA HIS A 378 13.14 12.91 20.61
C HIS A 378 14.00 12.05 19.67
N HIS A 379 13.37 11.21 18.85
CA HIS A 379 14.07 10.32 17.93
C HIS A 379 14.85 11.10 16.86
N ALA A 380 14.27 12.16 16.31
CA ALA A 380 14.94 13.03 15.34
C ALA A 380 16.22 13.65 15.92
N VAL A 381 16.16 14.18 17.14
CA VAL A 381 17.33 14.75 17.84
C VAL A 381 18.39 13.69 18.11
N ARG A 382 18.01 12.52 18.65
CA ARG A 382 18.96 11.43 18.97
C ARG A 382 19.64 10.84 17.75
N LEU A 383 19.00 10.86 16.60
CA LEU A 383 19.61 10.45 15.33
C LEU A 383 20.53 11.52 14.75
N GLY A 384 20.51 12.75 15.27
CA GLY A 384 21.33 13.84 14.77
C GLY A 384 20.84 14.38 13.43
N ILE A 385 19.53 14.43 13.20
CA ILE A 385 18.95 15.12 12.05
C ILE A 385 19.25 16.61 12.20
N ASP A 386 19.93 17.21 11.21
CA ASP A 386 20.40 18.59 11.29
C ASP A 386 19.28 19.61 11.35
N TYR A 387 18.13 19.29 10.72
CA TYR A 387 17.01 20.23 10.66
C TYR A 387 15.65 19.49 10.65
N LEU A 388 14.80 19.83 11.62
CA LEU A 388 13.45 19.29 11.75
C LEU A 388 12.40 20.40 11.54
N LEU A 389 11.64 20.35 10.45
CA LEU A 389 10.48 21.19 10.20
C LEU A 389 9.20 20.41 10.49
N VAL A 390 8.45 20.84 11.49
CA VAL A 390 7.16 20.26 11.88
C VAL A 390 6.04 21.11 11.32
N VAL A 391 5.09 20.48 10.59
CA VAL A 391 4.00 21.13 9.88
C VAL A 391 2.65 20.70 10.44
N GLY A 392 1.86 21.67 10.91
CA GLY A 392 0.50 21.44 11.41
C GLY A 392 0.42 21.16 12.91
N GLU A 393 -0.69 21.60 13.53
CA GLU A 393 -0.89 21.54 14.98
C GLU A 393 -0.87 20.11 15.54
N GLY A 394 -1.39 19.12 14.81
CA GLY A 394 -1.40 17.72 15.26
C GLY A 394 0.00 17.13 15.42
N ALA A 395 0.98 17.61 14.64
CA ALA A 395 2.37 17.18 14.73
C ALA A 395 3.21 17.99 15.73
N LYS A 396 2.68 19.08 16.27
CA LYS A 396 3.40 20.01 17.16
C LYS A 396 4.10 19.35 18.36
N PRO A 397 3.56 18.28 19.00
CA PRO A 397 4.28 17.61 20.07
C PRO A 397 5.69 17.13 19.66
N ALA A 398 5.93 16.84 18.38
CA ALA A 398 7.27 16.49 17.91
C ALA A 398 8.24 17.69 17.96
N PHE A 399 7.78 18.87 17.58
CA PHE A 399 8.54 20.12 17.75
C PHE A 399 8.84 20.40 19.22
N ASP A 400 7.82 20.35 20.09
CA ASP A 400 7.97 20.62 21.51
C ASP A 400 8.99 19.65 22.18
N ALA A 401 8.99 18.38 21.76
CA ALA A 401 9.95 17.37 22.21
C ALA A 401 11.37 17.65 21.70
N ALA A 402 11.53 17.98 20.43
CA ALA A 402 12.83 18.29 19.83
C ALA A 402 13.48 19.50 20.52
N VAL A 403 12.74 20.58 20.73
CA VAL A 403 13.23 21.78 21.46
C VAL A 403 13.63 21.45 22.89
N ARG A 404 12.92 20.54 23.56
CA ARG A 404 13.17 20.18 24.95
C ARG A 404 14.35 19.22 25.11
N GLU A 405 14.63 18.34 24.14
CA GLU A 405 15.75 17.36 24.21
C GLU A 405 17.11 18.05 24.14
N GLY A 406 17.19 19.29 23.69
CA GLY A 406 18.42 20.06 23.72
C GLY A 406 18.89 20.57 22.37
N SER A 407 17.99 20.98 21.50
CA SER A 407 18.39 21.68 20.30
C SER A 407 19.16 22.96 20.61
N TRP A 408 20.15 23.26 19.80
CA TRP A 408 21.11 24.36 20.04
C TRP A 408 20.61 25.70 19.46
N GLY A 409 19.35 25.76 19.02
CA GLY A 409 18.74 26.96 18.44
C GLY A 409 17.86 26.63 17.23
N ASP A 410 18.33 26.92 16.02
CA ASP A 410 17.49 26.87 14.80
C ASP A 410 17.33 25.48 14.16
N GLU A 411 17.65 24.39 14.85
CA GLU A 411 17.60 23.02 14.33
C GLU A 411 16.17 22.44 14.25
N ALA A 412 15.22 23.05 14.94
CA ALA A 412 13.82 22.66 14.87
C ALA A 412 12.93 23.89 14.67
N ALA A 413 11.95 23.79 13.77
CA ALA A 413 10.94 24.81 13.57
C ALA A 413 9.54 24.21 13.48
N PHE A 414 8.56 24.99 13.85
CA PHE A 414 7.14 24.68 13.72
C PHE A 414 6.46 25.72 12.83
N VAL A 415 5.64 25.23 11.90
CA VAL A 415 4.78 26.07 11.05
C VAL A 415 3.37 25.51 11.02
N GLY A 416 2.36 26.42 10.97
CA GLY A 416 0.96 26.02 11.04
C GLY A 416 0.38 25.49 9.74
N SER A 417 0.99 25.79 8.60
CA SER A 417 0.44 25.44 7.28
C SER A 417 1.51 25.01 6.28
N ILE A 418 1.08 24.32 5.22
CA ILE A 418 1.94 23.94 4.08
C ILE A 418 2.48 25.19 3.38
N GLY A 419 1.68 26.27 3.28
CA GLY A 419 2.13 27.54 2.71
C GLY A 419 3.28 28.17 3.48
N ASP A 420 3.23 28.13 4.82
CA ASP A 420 4.34 28.60 5.67
C ASP A 420 5.56 27.70 5.54
N ALA A 421 5.37 26.37 5.43
CA ALA A 421 6.45 25.42 5.22
C ALA A 421 7.18 25.68 3.90
N ARG A 422 6.43 25.96 2.83
CA ARG A 422 6.99 26.35 1.51
C ARG A 422 7.88 27.58 1.62
N SER A 423 7.36 28.66 2.22
CA SER A 423 8.10 29.90 2.39
C SER A 423 9.36 29.69 3.22
N TYR A 424 9.22 28.93 4.30
CA TYR A 424 10.32 28.62 5.21
C TYR A 424 11.46 27.85 4.54
N LEU A 425 11.14 26.82 3.75
CA LEU A 425 12.12 26.00 3.05
C LEU A 425 12.78 26.74 1.89
N SER A 426 12.05 27.60 1.19
CA SER A 426 12.61 28.40 0.06
C SER A 426 13.75 29.32 0.47
N GLU A 427 13.79 29.75 1.73
CA GLU A 427 14.84 30.61 2.27
C GLU A 427 16.04 29.85 2.85
N ARG A 428 15.88 28.53 3.11
CA ARG A 428 16.84 27.76 3.92
C ARG A 428 17.47 26.55 3.23
N LEU A 429 16.83 26.00 2.20
CA LEU A 429 17.40 24.89 1.46
C LEU A 429 18.58 25.35 0.61
N MET A 430 19.63 24.55 0.58
CA MET A 430 20.85 24.81 -0.18
C MET A 430 21.35 23.55 -0.89
N ALA A 431 22.19 23.72 -1.88
CA ALA A 431 22.83 22.60 -2.58
C ALA A 431 23.56 21.68 -1.59
N GLY A 432 23.37 20.38 -1.73
CA GLY A 432 23.91 19.34 -0.83
C GLY A 432 22.95 18.92 0.27
N ASP A 433 21.77 19.57 0.42
CA ASP A 433 20.75 19.13 1.36
C ASP A 433 20.07 17.86 0.88
N THR A 434 19.79 16.95 1.83
CA THR A 434 18.85 15.84 1.64
C THR A 434 17.61 16.10 2.46
N VAL A 435 16.45 16.17 1.78
CA VAL A 435 15.17 16.58 2.37
C VAL A 435 14.22 15.39 2.35
N LEU A 436 13.74 14.97 3.51
CA LEU A 436 12.64 14.01 3.65
C LEU A 436 11.32 14.76 3.84
N VAL A 437 10.27 14.39 3.11
CA VAL A 437 8.91 14.87 3.33
C VAL A 437 8.03 13.67 3.72
N LYS A 438 7.41 13.70 4.92
CA LYS A 438 6.60 12.58 5.40
C LYS A 438 5.46 12.99 6.32
N ALA A 439 4.24 12.53 5.99
CA ALA A 439 3.03 12.68 6.80
C ALA A 439 1.97 11.65 6.39
N SER A 440 0.86 11.59 7.12
CA SER A 440 -0.35 10.91 6.65
C SER A 440 -0.98 11.69 5.49
N HIS A 441 -1.53 10.96 4.51
CA HIS A 441 -2.09 11.52 3.26
C HIS A 441 -3.13 12.61 3.50
N GLY A 442 -4.00 12.43 4.49
CA GLY A 442 -5.06 13.38 4.83
C GLY A 442 -4.57 14.76 5.28
N THR A 443 -3.27 14.94 5.58
CA THR A 443 -2.68 16.25 5.92
C THR A 443 -2.40 17.10 4.68
N GLY A 444 -2.34 16.50 3.48
CA GLY A 444 -2.01 17.20 2.23
C GLY A 444 -0.52 17.50 2.04
N LEU A 445 0.38 17.06 2.92
CA LEU A 445 1.81 17.40 2.84
C LEU A 445 2.50 16.87 1.56
N TYR A 446 1.88 15.90 0.88
CA TYR A 446 2.33 15.43 -0.44
C TYR A 446 2.34 16.55 -1.50
N GLU A 447 1.49 17.58 -1.38
CA GLU A 447 1.51 18.73 -2.29
C GLU A 447 2.84 19.49 -2.20
N LEU A 448 3.38 19.63 -0.98
CA LEU A 448 4.70 20.22 -0.77
C LEU A 448 5.81 19.35 -1.36
N ALA A 449 5.74 18.03 -1.19
CA ALA A 449 6.70 17.10 -1.78
C ALA A 449 6.71 17.21 -3.31
N ASP A 450 5.54 17.20 -3.94
CA ASP A 450 5.36 17.41 -5.37
C ASP A 450 5.97 18.73 -5.88
N GLU A 451 5.76 19.81 -5.13
CA GLU A 451 6.32 21.12 -5.46
C GLU A 451 7.84 21.13 -5.35
N LEU A 452 8.40 20.57 -4.26
CA LEU A 452 9.84 20.49 -4.06
C LEU A 452 10.53 19.66 -5.16
N VAL A 453 9.88 18.60 -5.63
CA VAL A 453 10.38 17.78 -6.76
C VAL A 453 10.32 18.55 -8.08
N ARG A 454 9.27 19.35 -8.33
CA ARG A 454 9.08 20.09 -9.59
C ARG A 454 9.90 21.37 -9.68
N THR A 455 10.31 21.94 -8.54
CA THR A 455 11.07 23.18 -8.50
C THR A 455 12.44 22.93 -9.19
N GLN A 456 12.55 23.38 -10.43
CA GLN A 456 13.84 23.53 -11.09
C GLN A 456 14.39 24.91 -10.69
N ALA A 457 15.66 24.96 -10.32
CA ALA A 457 16.34 26.23 -10.01
C ALA A 457 16.41 27.11 -11.24
#